data_e17dbbdb425f8e9c07998df5e5d388cf
#
_entry.id   e17dbbdb425f8e9c07998df5e5d388cf
#
_cell.length_a   1.000
_cell.length_b   1.000
_cell.length_c   1.000
_cell.angle_alpha   90.00
_cell.angle_beta   90.00
_cell.angle_gamma   90.00
#
_symmetry.space_group_name_H-M   'P 1'
#
loop_
_entity.id
_entity.type
_entity.pdbx_description
1 polymer ?
#
loop_
_entity_poly.entity_id
_entity_poly.type
_entity_poly.pdbx_seq_one_letter_code
_entity_poly.pdbx_strand_id
1 'polypeptide(L)'
;SVVREAVQEFERAGLAGMQIEDQEEAKKCGHLSGKRLIPTADMVAKITAAVEAKRDRDFVLVARTDARTVDGLQAAIQRGVAYANAGADALFPEALLSADEFHTFALEMNRAGVHLPLIANMTEFGKTPYLSVDEFETLGYRGVLFPVSTLRVAALAVEKLLRELRFFGSQRAWLDH
;
A
#
# COMPACT_ATOMS: atom_id res chain seq x y z
N SER A 1 -7.93 22.51 2.40
CA SER A 1 -8.47 21.17 2.71
C SER A 1 -7.45 20.39 3.51
N VAL A 2 -7.90 19.46 4.31
CA VAL A 2 -7.02 18.61 5.15
C VAL A 2 -5.88 17.97 4.32
N VAL A 3 -6.16 17.54 3.09
CA VAL A 3 -5.15 16.94 2.21
C VAL A 3 -4.05 17.95 1.84
N ARG A 4 -4.42 19.20 1.53
CA ARG A 4 -3.42 20.26 1.21
C ARG A 4 -2.52 20.55 2.40
N GLU A 5 -3.09 20.64 3.59
CA GLU A 5 -2.35 20.86 4.83
C GLU A 5 -1.41 19.70 5.12
N ALA A 6 -1.88 18.45 4.96
CA ALA A 6 -1.06 17.25 5.16
C ALA A 6 0.15 17.21 4.23
N VAL A 7 -0.02 17.49 2.92
CA VAL A 7 1.10 17.57 1.96
C VAL A 7 2.14 18.59 2.43
N GLN A 8 1.71 19.80 2.77
CA GLN A 8 2.62 20.87 3.18
C GLN A 8 3.33 20.56 4.51
N GLU A 9 2.65 19.90 5.46
CA GLU A 9 3.25 19.46 6.72
C GLU A 9 4.31 18.38 6.48
N PHE A 10 4.00 17.39 5.63
CA PHE A 10 4.92 16.30 5.33
C PHE A 10 6.16 16.79 4.58
N GLU A 11 5.99 17.69 3.61
CA GLU A 11 7.13 18.34 2.95
C GLU A 11 8.00 19.12 3.95
N ARG A 12 7.38 19.92 4.83
CA ARG A 12 8.11 20.66 5.88
C ARG A 12 8.85 19.73 6.84
N ALA A 13 8.30 18.56 7.12
CA ALA A 13 8.94 17.55 7.95
C ALA A 13 10.06 16.77 7.22
N GLY A 14 10.29 17.01 5.92
CA GLY A 14 11.32 16.35 5.13
C GLY A 14 10.95 14.95 4.64
N LEU A 15 9.65 14.62 4.59
CA LEU A 15 9.20 13.35 4.02
C LEU A 15 9.29 13.39 2.49
N ALA A 16 9.66 12.26 1.88
CA ALA A 16 9.81 12.13 0.44
C ALA A 16 8.48 11.90 -0.31
N GLY A 17 7.39 11.65 0.40
CA GLY A 17 6.09 11.39 -0.19
C GLY A 17 5.04 10.98 0.81
N MET A 18 3.83 10.77 0.32
CA MET A 18 2.71 10.28 1.12
C MET A 18 1.82 9.35 0.32
N GLN A 19 1.06 8.54 1.02
CA GLN A 19 -0.01 7.72 0.44
C GLN A 19 -1.36 8.24 0.91
N ILE A 20 -2.33 8.29 -0.02
CA ILE A 20 -3.75 8.48 0.30
C ILE A 20 -4.56 7.33 -0.27
N GLU A 21 -5.68 6.98 0.41
CA GLU A 21 -6.51 5.84 0.03
C GLU A 21 -7.97 6.23 -0.12
N ASP A 22 -8.72 5.46 -0.90
CA ASP A 22 -10.12 5.72 -1.24
C ASP A 22 -11.14 5.10 -0.28
N GLN A 23 -10.73 4.71 0.94
CA GLN A 23 -11.68 4.30 1.96
C GLN A 23 -12.38 5.51 2.62
N GLU A 24 -13.65 5.29 3.07
CA GLU A 24 -14.33 6.23 3.97
C GLU A 24 -13.61 6.31 5.33
N GLU A 25 -13.95 7.34 6.14
CA GLU A 25 -13.49 7.45 7.53
C GLU A 25 -13.83 6.19 8.32
N ALA A 26 -13.06 5.92 9.38
CA ALA A 26 -13.02 4.66 10.09
C ALA A 26 -12.55 3.51 9.20
N LYS A 27 -11.52 3.77 8.40
CA LYS A 27 -10.91 2.82 7.49
C LYS A 27 -10.56 1.50 8.16
N LYS A 28 -10.59 0.41 7.39
CA LYS A 28 -10.19 -0.94 7.82
C LYS A 28 -8.91 -1.38 7.11
N CYS A 29 -8.27 -2.42 7.67
CA CYS A 29 -7.18 -3.08 6.96
C CYS A 29 -7.66 -3.58 5.58
N GLY A 30 -6.84 -3.40 4.53
CA GLY A 30 -7.15 -3.75 3.15
C GLY A 30 -7.58 -5.20 2.93
N HIS A 31 -7.11 -6.11 3.79
CA HIS A 31 -7.47 -7.54 3.72
C HIS A 31 -8.73 -7.91 4.52
N LEU A 32 -9.31 -6.98 5.29
CA LEU A 32 -10.56 -7.20 6.03
C LEU A 32 -11.78 -6.91 5.15
N SER A 33 -12.90 -7.55 5.50
CA SER A 33 -14.21 -7.30 4.89
C SER A 33 -14.91 -6.07 5.48
N GLY A 34 -15.97 -5.60 4.78
CA GLY A 34 -16.82 -4.51 5.24
C GLY A 34 -16.17 -3.13 5.13
N LYS A 35 -15.21 -2.96 4.22
CA LYS A 35 -14.72 -1.65 3.78
C LYS A 35 -15.81 -0.92 2.99
N ARG A 36 -15.78 0.40 3.05
CA ARG A 36 -16.57 1.27 2.18
C ARG A 36 -15.65 2.26 1.50
N LEU A 37 -15.98 2.59 0.27
CA LEU A 37 -15.18 3.47 -0.56
C LEU A 37 -15.88 4.81 -0.74
N ILE A 38 -15.10 5.87 -0.75
CA ILE A 38 -15.58 7.16 -1.22
C ILE A 38 -15.82 7.10 -2.73
N PRO A 39 -16.70 7.94 -3.29
CA PRO A 39 -16.86 8.08 -4.72
C PRO A 39 -15.53 8.35 -5.43
N THR A 40 -15.33 7.79 -6.63
CA THR A 40 -14.10 8.00 -7.41
C THR A 40 -13.82 9.49 -7.63
N ALA A 41 -14.85 10.31 -7.88
CA ALA A 41 -14.72 11.75 -8.06
C ALA A 41 -14.15 12.47 -6.82
N ASP A 42 -14.53 12.00 -5.62
CA ASP A 42 -14.02 12.57 -4.37
C ASP A 42 -12.53 12.24 -4.15
N MET A 43 -12.13 11.02 -4.51
CA MET A 43 -10.72 10.66 -4.45
C MET A 43 -9.90 11.42 -5.50
N VAL A 44 -10.41 11.58 -6.72
CA VAL A 44 -9.81 12.41 -7.77
C VAL A 44 -9.62 13.85 -7.26
N ALA A 45 -10.63 14.42 -6.62
CA ALA A 45 -10.52 15.77 -6.03
C ALA A 45 -9.46 15.86 -4.93
N LYS A 46 -9.33 14.82 -4.10
CA LYS A 46 -8.25 14.73 -3.09
C LYS A 46 -6.87 14.66 -3.73
N ILE A 47 -6.68 13.84 -4.77
CA ILE A 47 -5.42 13.73 -5.51
C ILE A 47 -5.06 15.06 -6.15
N THR A 48 -5.98 15.68 -6.88
CA THR A 48 -5.77 17.00 -7.50
C THR A 48 -5.38 18.05 -6.46
N ALA A 49 -6.08 18.08 -5.32
CA ALA A 49 -5.75 19.00 -4.24
C ALA A 49 -4.35 18.75 -3.63
N ALA A 50 -3.93 17.47 -3.55
CA ALA A 50 -2.59 17.12 -3.10
C ALA A 50 -1.53 17.57 -4.09
N VAL A 51 -1.72 17.30 -5.38
CA VAL A 51 -0.81 17.70 -6.46
C VAL A 51 -0.63 19.21 -6.49
N GLU A 52 -1.72 19.99 -6.43
CA GLU A 52 -1.67 21.45 -6.38
C GLU A 52 -1.00 22.02 -5.11
N ALA A 53 -0.96 21.25 -4.02
CA ALA A 53 -0.35 21.68 -2.78
C ALA A 53 1.16 21.41 -2.71
N LYS A 54 1.68 20.51 -3.57
CA LYS A 54 3.11 20.17 -3.63
C LYS A 54 3.93 21.42 -3.97
N ARG A 55 5.00 21.63 -3.23
CA ARG A 55 6.03 22.63 -3.51
C ARG A 55 7.28 22.00 -4.10
N ASP A 56 7.58 20.79 -3.62
CA ASP A 56 8.64 19.94 -4.15
C ASP A 56 8.06 19.02 -5.23
N ARG A 57 8.64 19.08 -6.43
CA ARG A 57 8.23 18.22 -7.55
C ARG A 57 8.57 16.75 -7.32
N ASP A 58 9.58 16.48 -6.51
CA ASP A 58 10.06 15.14 -6.20
C ASP A 58 9.28 14.49 -5.04
N PHE A 59 8.38 15.24 -4.38
CA PHE A 59 7.48 14.67 -3.37
C PHE A 59 6.48 13.71 -4.02
N VAL A 60 6.54 12.43 -3.65
CA VAL A 60 5.77 11.35 -4.28
C VAL A 60 4.38 11.22 -3.66
N LEU A 61 3.34 11.29 -4.49
CA LEU A 61 1.96 11.01 -4.09
C LEU A 61 1.53 9.62 -4.57
N VAL A 62 1.38 8.68 -3.66
CA VAL A 62 0.88 7.34 -3.93
C VAL A 62 -0.64 7.31 -3.77
N ALA A 63 -1.36 6.93 -4.82
CA ALA A 63 -2.80 6.71 -4.75
C ALA A 63 -3.12 5.22 -4.58
N ARG A 64 -3.73 4.89 -3.44
CA ARG A 64 -4.16 3.54 -3.12
C ARG A 64 -5.65 3.37 -3.38
N THR A 65 -6.01 2.26 -4.02
CA THR A 65 -7.40 1.84 -4.13
C THR A 65 -7.64 0.51 -3.43
N ASP A 66 -8.69 0.46 -2.62
CA ASP A 66 -9.19 -0.75 -1.95
C ASP A 66 -10.36 -1.39 -2.70
N ALA A 67 -10.64 -0.95 -3.93
CA ALA A 67 -11.82 -1.33 -4.70
C ALA A 67 -11.85 -2.83 -5.05
N ARG A 68 -10.68 -3.51 -5.17
CA ARG A 68 -10.66 -4.92 -5.55
C ARG A 68 -11.56 -5.78 -4.67
N THR A 69 -11.58 -5.56 -3.37
CA THR A 69 -12.35 -6.37 -2.42
C THR A 69 -13.74 -5.85 -2.14
N VAL A 70 -14.13 -4.70 -2.68
CA VAL A 70 -15.46 -4.09 -2.52
C VAL A 70 -16.26 -4.23 -3.82
N ASP A 71 -15.68 -3.75 -4.93
CA ASP A 71 -16.36 -3.60 -6.22
C ASP A 71 -15.74 -4.46 -7.35
N GLY A 72 -14.67 -5.21 -7.04
CA GLY A 72 -14.00 -6.12 -7.98
C GLY A 72 -12.81 -5.49 -8.71
N LEU A 73 -12.10 -6.34 -9.49
CA LEU A 73 -10.86 -5.97 -10.18
C LEU A 73 -11.08 -4.85 -11.21
N GLN A 74 -12.16 -4.91 -11.97
CA GLN A 74 -12.45 -3.91 -13.00
C GLN A 74 -12.66 -2.51 -12.40
N ALA A 75 -13.31 -2.42 -11.25
CA ALA A 75 -13.48 -1.16 -10.54
C ALA A 75 -12.12 -0.63 -10.03
N ALA A 76 -11.24 -1.50 -9.52
CA ALA A 76 -9.90 -1.11 -9.11
C ALA A 76 -9.08 -0.57 -10.30
N ILE A 77 -9.18 -1.19 -11.48
CA ILE A 77 -8.53 -0.73 -12.71
C ILE A 77 -9.05 0.66 -13.12
N GLN A 78 -10.36 0.85 -13.17
CA GLN A 78 -10.97 2.14 -13.53
C GLN A 78 -10.55 3.26 -12.58
N ARG A 79 -10.50 2.98 -11.27
CA ARG A 79 -10.01 3.91 -10.26
C ARG A 79 -8.52 4.21 -10.44
N GLY A 80 -7.69 3.18 -10.69
CA GLY A 80 -6.26 3.36 -10.97
C GLY A 80 -6.01 4.34 -12.12
N VAL A 81 -6.73 4.17 -13.24
CA VAL A 81 -6.66 5.08 -14.40
C VAL A 81 -7.10 6.50 -14.01
N ALA A 82 -8.21 6.64 -13.29
CA ALA A 82 -8.71 7.94 -12.87
C ALA A 82 -7.72 8.67 -11.94
N TYR A 83 -7.08 7.93 -11.03
CA TYR A 83 -6.11 8.48 -10.07
C TYR A 83 -4.79 8.89 -10.74
N ALA A 84 -4.32 8.10 -11.70
CA ALA A 84 -3.18 8.47 -12.53
C ALA A 84 -3.45 9.76 -13.32
N ASN A 85 -4.63 9.86 -13.95
CA ASN A 85 -5.03 11.05 -14.70
C ASN A 85 -5.22 12.28 -13.79
N ALA A 86 -5.50 12.10 -12.51
CA ALA A 86 -5.58 13.17 -11.52
C ALA A 86 -4.20 13.65 -11.03
N GLY A 87 -3.11 12.96 -11.42
CA GLY A 87 -1.74 13.36 -11.14
C GLY A 87 -1.06 12.61 -9.99
N ALA A 88 -1.54 11.41 -9.63
CA ALA A 88 -0.79 10.52 -8.75
C ALA A 88 0.57 10.16 -9.38
N ASP A 89 1.61 10.02 -8.56
CA ASP A 89 2.96 9.65 -8.99
C ASP A 89 3.18 8.12 -8.98
N ALA A 90 2.38 7.38 -8.21
CA ALA A 90 2.40 5.91 -8.15
C ALA A 90 1.02 5.37 -7.79
N LEU A 91 0.74 4.11 -8.13
CA LEU A 91 -0.51 3.44 -7.83
C LEU A 91 -0.29 2.24 -6.90
N PHE A 92 -1.21 2.04 -5.98
CA PHE A 92 -1.20 0.95 -5.02
C PHE A 92 -2.56 0.22 -5.02
N PRO A 93 -2.75 -0.80 -5.88
CA PRO A 93 -3.94 -1.64 -5.85
C PRO A 93 -3.86 -2.62 -4.67
N GLU A 94 -4.78 -2.47 -3.70
CA GLU A 94 -4.78 -3.27 -2.48
C GLU A 94 -5.48 -4.61 -2.66
N ALA A 95 -4.93 -5.66 -2.04
CA ALA A 95 -5.55 -6.97 -1.86
C ALA A 95 -6.00 -7.66 -3.16
N LEU A 96 -5.18 -7.60 -4.20
CA LEU A 96 -5.32 -8.45 -5.37
C LEU A 96 -5.15 -9.92 -4.96
N LEU A 97 -5.92 -10.83 -5.56
CA LEU A 97 -6.09 -12.20 -5.07
C LEU A 97 -5.22 -13.25 -5.79
N SER A 98 -4.57 -12.89 -6.88
CA SER A 98 -3.73 -13.83 -7.63
C SER A 98 -2.66 -13.11 -8.44
N ALA A 99 -1.63 -13.83 -8.87
CA ALA A 99 -0.62 -13.32 -9.81
C ALA A 99 -1.26 -12.81 -11.10
N ASP A 100 -2.31 -13.50 -11.59
CA ASP A 100 -3.04 -13.09 -12.79
C ASP A 100 -3.75 -11.74 -12.61
N GLU A 101 -4.27 -11.44 -11.42
CA GLU A 101 -4.86 -10.13 -11.12
C GLU A 101 -3.82 -9.02 -11.09
N PHE A 102 -2.64 -9.28 -10.51
CA PHE A 102 -1.51 -8.33 -10.55
C PHE A 102 -1.09 -8.07 -12.00
N HIS A 103 -0.94 -9.12 -12.79
CA HIS A 103 -0.61 -8.98 -14.21
C HIS A 103 -1.68 -8.22 -14.98
N THR A 104 -2.95 -8.58 -14.78
CA THR A 104 -4.09 -7.91 -15.44
C THR A 104 -4.15 -6.43 -15.09
N PHE A 105 -3.98 -6.08 -13.81
CA PHE A 105 -3.97 -4.68 -13.40
C PHE A 105 -2.85 -3.89 -14.10
N ALA A 106 -1.62 -4.42 -14.11
CA ALA A 106 -0.48 -3.78 -14.76
C ALA A 106 -0.69 -3.64 -16.28
N LEU A 107 -1.21 -4.70 -16.94
CA LEU A 107 -1.51 -4.70 -18.36
C LEU A 107 -2.56 -3.65 -18.74
N GLU A 108 -3.64 -3.56 -17.96
CA GLU A 108 -4.70 -2.59 -18.21
C GLU A 108 -4.25 -1.14 -17.94
N MET A 109 -3.37 -0.89 -16.95
CA MET A 109 -2.72 0.41 -16.80
C MET A 109 -1.93 0.79 -18.06
N ASN A 110 -1.09 -0.12 -18.56
CA ASN A 110 -0.34 0.11 -19.79
C ASN A 110 -1.24 0.35 -21.01
N ARG A 111 -2.33 -0.41 -21.17
CA ARG A 111 -3.32 -0.22 -22.25
C ARG A 111 -4.02 1.14 -22.19
N ALA A 112 -4.23 1.65 -20.98
CA ALA A 112 -4.79 2.98 -20.76
C ALA A 112 -3.76 4.13 -20.90
N GLY A 113 -2.50 3.80 -21.26
CA GLY A 113 -1.41 4.78 -21.35
C GLY A 113 -0.87 5.25 -20.00
N VAL A 114 -1.17 4.55 -18.92
CA VAL A 114 -0.67 4.83 -17.57
C VAL A 114 0.63 4.04 -17.35
N HIS A 115 1.74 4.75 -17.21
CA HIS A 115 3.08 4.17 -17.03
C HIS A 115 3.69 4.50 -15.66
N LEU A 116 2.84 4.69 -14.66
CA LEU A 116 3.28 4.98 -13.30
C LEU A 116 3.83 3.72 -12.60
N PRO A 117 4.75 3.87 -11.65
CA PRO A 117 5.17 2.79 -10.77
C PRO A 117 3.95 2.17 -10.05
N LEU A 118 3.89 0.84 -10.07
CA LEU A 118 2.91 0.07 -9.32
C LEU A 118 3.56 -0.49 -8.05
N ILE A 119 2.86 -0.37 -6.92
CA ILE A 119 3.30 -0.85 -5.61
C ILE A 119 2.40 -2.01 -5.20
N ALA A 120 3.00 -3.13 -4.78
CA ALA A 120 2.32 -4.29 -4.24
C ALA A 120 2.44 -4.34 -2.71
N ASN A 121 1.42 -4.86 -2.05
CA ASN A 121 1.43 -5.15 -0.63
C ASN A 121 1.58 -6.66 -0.41
N MET A 122 2.71 -7.07 0.19
CA MET A 122 2.96 -8.47 0.55
C MET A 122 2.88 -8.63 2.06
N THR A 123 1.65 -8.65 2.58
CA THR A 123 1.40 -8.89 4.00
C THR A 123 1.13 -10.36 4.26
N GLU A 124 1.69 -10.90 5.35
CA GLU A 124 1.47 -12.27 5.77
C GLU A 124 0.01 -12.47 6.22
N PHE A 125 -0.54 -13.65 5.91
CA PHE A 125 -1.91 -14.05 6.27
C PHE A 125 -3.00 -13.15 5.65
N GLY A 126 -2.64 -12.40 4.59
CA GLY A 126 -3.59 -11.62 3.81
C GLY A 126 -4.34 -12.47 2.77
N LYS A 127 -5.07 -11.80 1.91
CA LYS A 127 -5.80 -12.44 0.78
C LYS A 127 -4.91 -12.68 -0.44
N THR A 128 -3.81 -11.92 -0.54
CA THR A 128 -2.83 -12.01 -1.63
C THR A 128 -1.98 -13.27 -1.45
N PRO A 129 -1.70 -14.05 -2.50
CA PRO A 129 -0.76 -15.16 -2.44
C PRO A 129 0.65 -14.65 -2.15
N TYR A 130 1.49 -15.50 -1.56
CA TYR A 130 2.89 -15.17 -1.35
C TYR A 130 3.64 -15.15 -2.68
N LEU A 131 4.11 -13.98 -3.06
CA LEU A 131 4.93 -13.75 -4.24
C LEU A 131 6.25 -13.09 -3.80
N SER A 132 7.33 -13.46 -4.46
CA SER A 132 8.65 -12.86 -4.28
C SER A 132 8.75 -11.49 -4.98
N VAL A 133 9.79 -10.73 -4.65
CA VAL A 133 10.07 -9.45 -5.32
C VAL A 133 10.28 -9.66 -6.81
N ASP A 134 11.01 -10.69 -7.22
CA ASP A 134 11.29 -11.00 -8.63
C ASP A 134 10.01 -11.35 -9.40
N GLU A 135 9.08 -12.07 -8.76
CA GLU A 135 7.76 -12.36 -9.35
C GLU A 135 6.97 -11.06 -9.53
N PHE A 136 6.94 -10.16 -8.54
CA PHE A 136 6.28 -8.86 -8.68
C PHE A 136 6.92 -8.00 -9.76
N GLU A 137 8.24 -7.99 -9.89
CA GLU A 137 8.93 -7.27 -10.96
C GLU A 137 8.50 -7.81 -12.35
N THR A 138 8.45 -9.13 -12.50
CA THR A 138 7.99 -9.79 -13.73
C THR A 138 6.54 -9.42 -14.07
N LEU A 139 5.70 -9.23 -13.06
CA LEU A 139 4.29 -8.80 -13.20
C LEU A 139 4.14 -7.30 -13.48
N GLY A 140 5.26 -6.53 -13.52
CA GLY A 140 5.26 -5.10 -13.84
C GLY A 140 5.21 -4.16 -12.64
N TYR A 141 5.42 -4.65 -11.43
CA TYR A 141 5.48 -3.84 -10.21
C TYR A 141 6.89 -3.33 -9.96
N ARG A 142 7.02 -2.14 -9.36
CA ARG A 142 8.29 -1.46 -9.08
C ARG A 142 8.59 -1.32 -7.59
N GLY A 143 7.61 -1.57 -6.74
CA GLY A 143 7.77 -1.56 -5.30
C GLY A 143 6.97 -2.66 -4.65
N VAL A 144 7.52 -3.27 -3.59
CA VAL A 144 6.84 -4.26 -2.77
C VAL A 144 6.95 -3.84 -1.31
N LEU A 145 5.81 -3.72 -0.63
CA LEU A 145 5.74 -3.38 0.78
C LEU A 145 5.54 -4.64 1.61
N PHE A 146 6.38 -4.84 2.63
CA PHE A 146 6.25 -5.89 3.64
C PHE A 146 5.90 -5.23 4.99
N PRO A 147 4.63 -4.89 5.23
CA PRO A 147 4.27 -3.92 6.27
C PRO A 147 4.38 -4.44 7.70
N VAL A 148 4.32 -5.76 7.90
CA VAL A 148 4.27 -6.37 9.23
C VAL A 148 5.35 -7.42 9.48
N SER A 149 6.13 -7.80 8.48
CA SER A 149 7.11 -8.89 8.57
C SER A 149 8.12 -8.68 9.69
N THR A 150 8.73 -7.50 9.78
CA THR A 150 9.70 -7.17 10.84
C THR A 150 9.08 -7.18 12.23
N LEU A 151 7.86 -6.62 12.38
CA LEU A 151 7.13 -6.63 13.65
C LEU A 151 6.83 -8.06 14.11
N ARG A 152 6.38 -8.94 13.19
CA ARG A 152 6.07 -10.34 13.50
C ARG A 152 7.31 -11.11 13.95
N VAL A 153 8.42 -10.93 13.22
CA VAL A 153 9.70 -11.57 13.58
C VAL A 153 10.18 -11.08 14.94
N ALA A 154 10.17 -9.76 15.17
CA ALA A 154 10.57 -9.19 16.45
C ALA A 154 9.68 -9.68 17.60
N ALA A 155 8.37 -9.67 17.43
CA ALA A 155 7.44 -10.14 18.46
C ALA A 155 7.66 -11.62 18.81
N LEU A 156 7.87 -12.48 17.80
CA LEU A 156 8.14 -13.90 18.01
C LEU A 156 9.47 -14.11 18.75
N ALA A 157 10.52 -13.36 18.41
CA ALA A 157 11.80 -13.43 19.07
C ALA A 157 11.69 -13.01 20.54
N VAL A 158 11.00 -11.92 20.82
CA VAL A 158 10.73 -11.44 22.18
C VAL A 158 9.92 -12.47 22.97
N GLU A 159 8.86 -13.02 22.39
CA GLU A 159 8.04 -14.06 23.05
C GLU A 159 8.89 -15.28 23.44
N LYS A 160 9.73 -15.76 22.53
CA LYS A 160 10.64 -16.89 22.81
C LYS A 160 11.59 -16.58 23.96
N LEU A 161 12.23 -15.41 23.96
CA LEU A 161 13.12 -14.98 25.05
C LEU A 161 12.38 -14.92 26.39
N LEU A 162 11.18 -14.34 26.43
CA LEU A 162 10.39 -14.24 27.66
C LEU A 162 9.98 -15.61 28.19
N ARG A 163 9.69 -16.59 27.33
CA ARG A 163 9.45 -17.98 27.72
C ARG A 163 10.68 -18.60 28.35
N GLU A 164 11.86 -18.43 27.77
CA GLU A 164 13.15 -18.93 28.35
C GLU A 164 13.39 -18.32 29.74
N LEU A 165 13.28 -17.02 29.87
CA LEU A 165 13.43 -16.32 31.15
C LEU A 165 12.44 -16.82 32.19
N ARG A 166 11.19 -17.06 31.84
CA ARG A 166 10.16 -17.56 32.75
C ARG A 166 10.42 -18.98 33.24
N PHE A 167 10.85 -19.87 32.34
CA PHE A 167 11.01 -21.30 32.65
C PHE A 167 12.39 -21.63 33.23
N PHE A 168 13.44 -20.97 32.78
CA PHE A 168 14.82 -21.30 33.13
C PHE A 168 15.52 -20.20 33.94
N GLY A 169 14.91 -19.02 34.08
CA GLY A 169 15.49 -17.89 34.82
C GLY A 169 16.78 -17.34 34.18
N SER A 170 17.01 -17.60 32.89
CA SER A 170 18.25 -17.24 32.19
C SER A 170 18.01 -17.00 30.72
N GLN A 171 18.75 -16.01 30.16
CA GLN A 171 18.80 -15.72 28.73
C GLN A 171 19.97 -16.43 28.01
N ARG A 172 20.66 -17.36 28.68
CA ARG A 172 21.94 -17.96 28.22
C ARG A 172 21.80 -18.59 26.83
N ALA A 173 20.65 -19.21 26.50
CA ALA A 173 20.38 -19.79 25.19
C ALA A 173 20.36 -18.80 24.02
N TRP A 174 20.34 -17.47 24.31
CA TRP A 174 20.31 -16.41 23.29
C TRP A 174 21.66 -15.71 23.11
N LEU A 175 22.68 -16.08 23.89
CA LEU A 175 23.99 -15.42 23.80
C LEU A 175 24.86 -15.96 22.66
N ASP A 176 24.49 -17.12 22.09
CA ASP A 176 25.25 -17.81 21.04
C ASP A 176 24.62 -17.64 19.65
N HIS A 177 23.73 -16.61 19.45
CA HIS A 177 23.04 -16.37 18.19
C HIS A 177 23.30 -14.96 17.64
#